data_a2ef093f58c82bf9a8ab085b9f05969a
#
_entry.id   a2ef093f58c82bf9a8ab085b9f05969a
#
_cell.length_a   1.000
_cell.length_b   1.000
_cell.length_c   1.000
_cell.angle_alpha   90.00
_cell.angle_beta   90.00
_cell.angle_gamma   90.00
#
_symmetry.space_group_name_H-M   'P 1'
#
loop_
_entity.id
_entity.type
_entity.pdbx_description
1 polymer ?
#
loop_
_entity_poly.entity_id
_entity_poly.type
_entity_poly.pdbx_seq_one_letter_code
_entity_poly.pdbx_strand_id
1 'polypeptide(L)' 'MKLQITINFDNDAFSGDNLGFEIARILTNYANSIQGISHDHPERYLLSPDRLRDINGNIVGNIKEN' A
#
# COMPACT_ATOMS: atom_id res chain seq x y z
N MET A 1 3.15 -18.79 -2.03
CA MET A 1 3.20 -17.37 -2.41
C MET A 1 2.81 -16.50 -1.22
N LYS A 2 3.51 -15.40 -1.06
CA LYS A 2 3.23 -14.45 0.02
C LYS A 2 3.10 -13.06 -0.56
N LEU A 3 2.15 -12.30 -0.04
CA LEU A 3 2.03 -10.88 -0.34
C LEU A 3 2.70 -10.11 0.79
N GLN A 4 3.68 -9.30 0.45
CA GLN A 4 4.41 -8.50 1.42
C GLN A 4 4.16 -7.03 1.15
N ILE A 5 3.71 -6.31 2.17
CA ILE A 5 3.46 -4.88 2.10
C ILE A 5 4.45 -4.20 3.04
N THR A 6 5.22 -3.27 2.49
CA THR A 6 6.21 -2.52 3.26
C THR A 6 5.85 -1.05 3.22
N ILE A 7 5.81 -0.40 4.37
CA ILE A 7 5.56 1.04 4.49
C ILE A 7 6.65 1.64 5.38
N ASN A 8 7.37 2.63 4.84
CA ASN A 8 8.31 3.43 5.59
C ASN A 8 7.58 4.67 6.09
N PHE A 9 7.51 4.86 7.40
CA PHE A 9 6.71 5.94 7.99
C PHE A 9 7.59 7.01 8.67
N ASP A 10 8.76 7.26 8.12
CA ASP A 10 9.71 8.21 8.73
C ASP A 10 9.48 9.67 8.32
N ASN A 11 8.68 9.94 7.28
CA ASN A 11 8.48 11.31 6.82
C ASN A 11 7.33 12.02 7.55
N ASP A 12 7.18 13.32 7.27
CA ASP A 12 6.24 14.19 7.98
C ASP A 12 4.77 13.81 7.81
N ALA A 13 4.44 13.09 6.74
CA ALA A 13 3.05 12.67 6.52
C ALA A 13 2.57 11.71 7.62
N PHE A 14 3.50 11.07 8.32
CA PHE A 14 3.20 10.12 9.38
C PHE A 14 3.46 10.67 10.78
N SER A 15 3.74 11.96 10.91
CA SER A 15 4.14 12.53 12.19
C SER A 15 2.96 12.68 13.16
N GLY A 16 3.26 12.55 14.44
CA GLY A 16 2.30 12.76 15.51
C GLY A 16 1.08 11.87 15.40
N ASP A 17 -0.09 12.47 15.58
CA ASP A 17 -1.35 11.75 15.54
C ASP A 17 -1.72 11.25 14.13
N ASN A 18 -0.99 11.68 13.11
CA ASN A 18 -1.24 11.27 11.74
C ASN A 18 -0.74 9.86 11.41
N LEU A 19 0.09 9.28 12.26
CA LEU A 19 0.72 7.99 11.94
C LEU A 19 -0.31 6.92 11.58
N GLY A 20 -1.24 6.67 12.49
CA GLY A 20 -2.25 5.64 12.27
C GLY A 20 -3.19 5.98 11.12
N PHE A 21 -3.61 7.24 11.05
CA PHE A 21 -4.52 7.68 9.98
C PHE A 21 -3.88 7.53 8.60
N GLU A 22 -2.61 7.89 8.46
CA GLU A 22 -1.95 7.82 7.17
C GLU A 22 -1.70 6.37 6.74
N ILE A 23 -1.25 5.52 7.65
CA ILE A 23 -1.09 4.10 7.34
C ILE A 23 -2.44 3.48 6.95
N ALA A 24 -3.48 3.79 7.71
CA ALA A 24 -4.82 3.29 7.41
C ALA A 24 -5.32 3.76 6.05
N ARG A 25 -5.06 5.02 5.69
CA ARG A 25 -5.44 5.57 4.39
C ARG A 25 -4.77 4.80 3.25
N ILE A 26 -3.46 4.58 3.38
CA ILE A 26 -2.69 3.85 2.37
C ILE A 26 -3.22 2.43 2.21
N LEU A 27 -3.42 1.74 3.33
CA LEU A 27 -3.89 0.35 3.30
C LEU A 27 -5.33 0.26 2.77
N THR A 28 -6.19 1.21 3.13
CA THR A 28 -7.57 1.24 2.65
C THR A 28 -7.61 1.47 1.14
N ASN A 29 -6.81 2.39 0.63
CA ASN A 29 -6.73 2.63 -0.81
C ASN A 29 -6.26 1.38 -1.55
N TYR A 30 -5.26 0.70 -1.01
CA TYR A 30 -4.79 -0.55 -1.60
C TYR A 30 -5.88 -1.62 -1.55
N ALA A 31 -6.53 -1.78 -0.40
CA ALA A 31 -7.60 -2.75 -0.24
C ALA A 31 -8.72 -2.52 -1.26
N ASN A 32 -9.10 -1.26 -1.48
CA ASN A 32 -10.13 -0.93 -2.46
C ASN A 32 -9.69 -1.28 -3.88
N SER A 33 -8.41 -1.12 -4.17
CA SER A 33 -7.89 -1.39 -5.52
C SER A 33 -7.84 -2.88 -5.86
N ILE A 34 -7.79 -3.75 -4.84
CA ILE A 34 -7.67 -5.18 -5.08
C ILE A 34 -8.98 -5.93 -4.88
N GLN A 35 -10.06 -5.25 -4.52
CA GLN A 35 -11.37 -5.89 -4.40
C GLN A 35 -11.79 -6.49 -5.74
N GLY A 36 -12.27 -7.70 -5.72
CA GLY A 36 -12.73 -8.37 -6.92
C GLY A 36 -11.64 -9.07 -7.72
N ILE A 37 -10.37 -9.00 -7.27
CA ILE A 37 -9.31 -9.76 -7.94
C ILE A 37 -9.59 -11.26 -7.78
N SER A 38 -9.50 -11.98 -8.89
CA SER A 38 -9.71 -13.41 -8.87
C SER A 38 -8.39 -14.15 -8.72
N HIS A 39 -8.48 -15.38 -8.26
CA HIS A 39 -7.33 -16.25 -8.08
C HIS A 39 -6.66 -16.62 -9.42
N ASP A 40 -7.35 -16.42 -10.54
CA ASP A 40 -6.84 -16.80 -11.86
C ASP A 40 -5.71 -15.89 -12.34
N HIS A 41 -5.71 -14.61 -11.92
CA HIS A 41 -4.72 -13.64 -12.38
C HIS A 41 -4.28 -12.72 -11.22
N PRO A 42 -3.77 -13.28 -10.11
CA PRO A 42 -3.52 -12.48 -8.91
C PRO A 42 -2.40 -11.46 -9.10
N GLU A 43 -1.30 -11.84 -9.74
CA GLU A 43 -0.12 -10.97 -9.87
C GLU A 43 -0.41 -9.72 -10.71
N ARG A 44 -1.37 -9.81 -11.61
CA ARG A 44 -1.68 -8.73 -12.53
C ARG A 44 -2.24 -7.50 -11.83
N TYR A 45 -2.94 -7.71 -10.71
CA TYR A 45 -3.66 -6.64 -10.02
C TYR A 45 -3.12 -6.39 -8.62
N LEU A 46 -2.62 -7.43 -7.93
CA LEU A 46 -2.08 -7.27 -6.60
C LEU A 46 -0.86 -6.36 -6.58
N LEU A 47 -0.08 -6.38 -7.66
CA LEU A 47 1.13 -5.57 -7.78
C LEU A 47 0.94 -4.32 -8.64
N SER A 48 -0.31 -3.90 -8.88
CA SER A 48 -0.58 -2.73 -9.71
C SER A 48 -1.55 -1.79 -8.98
N PRO A 49 -1.06 -0.67 -8.43
CA PRO A 49 0.35 -0.28 -8.42
C PRO A 49 1.15 -1.09 -7.38
N ASP A 50 2.43 -1.29 -7.65
CA ASP A 50 3.31 -1.97 -6.74
C ASP A 50 3.96 -1.03 -5.71
N ARG A 51 3.73 0.27 -5.84
CA ARG A 51 4.30 1.30 -4.99
C ARG A 51 3.20 2.01 -4.22
N LEU A 52 3.49 2.29 -2.96
CA LEU A 52 2.58 3.00 -2.08
C LEU A 52 3.07 4.43 -1.89
N ARG A 53 2.14 5.38 -1.92
CA ARG A 53 2.45 6.79 -1.82
C ARG A 53 1.76 7.41 -0.61
N ASP A 54 2.46 8.37 0.02
CA ASP A 54 1.84 9.17 1.07
C ASP A 54 0.89 10.21 0.48
N ILE A 55 0.26 11.00 1.35
CA ILE A 55 -0.71 11.99 0.93
C ILE A 55 -0.08 13.09 0.05
N ASN A 56 1.24 13.27 0.15
CA ASN A 56 1.99 14.27 -0.62
C ASN A 56 2.52 13.70 -1.94
N GLY A 57 2.26 12.43 -2.23
CA GLY A 57 2.70 11.79 -3.46
C GLY A 57 4.09 11.17 -3.39
N ASN A 58 4.73 11.18 -2.24
CA ASN A 58 6.05 10.55 -2.07
C ASN A 58 5.90 9.04 -1.99
N ILE A 59 6.83 8.32 -2.62
CA ILE A 59 6.84 6.87 -2.53
C ILE A 59 7.36 6.48 -1.15
N VAL A 60 6.52 5.76 -0.38
CA VAL A 60 6.84 5.39 1.00
C VAL A 60 6.83 3.88 1.20
N GLY A 61 6.48 3.11 0.19
CA GLY A 61 6.45 1.68 0.34
C GLY A 61 6.24 0.96 -0.96
N ASN A 62 6.13 -0.35 -0.83
CA ASN A 62 5.90 -1.20 -1.98
C ASN A 62 5.11 -2.43 -1.59
N ILE A 63 4.64 -3.11 -2.62
CA ILE A 63 3.93 -4.38 -2.52
C ILE A 63 4.74 -5.38 -3.31
N LYS A 64 5.02 -6.51 -2.69
CA LYS A 64 5.89 -7.51 -3.27
C LYS A 64 5.28 -8.89 -3.10
N GLU A 65 5.44 -9.71 -4.12
CA GLU A 65 5.08 -11.12 -4.06
C GLU A 65 6.33 -11.96 -3.85
N ASN A 66 6.27 -12.83 -2.87
CA ASN A 66 7.37 -13.76 -2.56
C ASN A 66 6.92 -15.20 -2.68
#